data_a30b2e3cc0b111f215b844898f3a15ba
#
_entry.id   a30b2e3cc0b111f215b844898f3a15ba
#
_cell.length_a   1.000
_cell.length_b   1.000
_cell.length_c   1.000
_cell.angle_alpha   90.00
_cell.angle_beta   90.00
_cell.angle_gamma   90.00
#
_symmetry.space_group_name_H-M   'P 1'
#
loop_
_entity.id
_entity.type
_entity.pdbx_description
1 polymer ?
#
loop_
_entity_poly.entity_id
_entity_poly.type
_entity_poly.pdbx_seq_one_letter_code
_entity_poly.pdbx_strand_id
1 'polypeptide(L)'
;MTAVQRSVGRSVGAVITGMVAGVALTLVTDVVLHKAGLFPPWGQPVSDGPLALATAYRAAFEVVGSYVAARLAPDRPMWHAMVAGFVGFVVSIAGAVATWNRGPEFGPHWYPVALIVIALPCAWVGGRFREMQLRG
;
A
#
# COMPACT_ATOMS: atom_id res chain seq x y z
N MET A 1 19.68 23.67 -11.78
CA MET A 1 18.34 23.04 -11.70
C MET A 1 17.30 24.12 -11.46
N THR A 2 16.26 24.17 -12.29
CA THR A 2 15.17 25.15 -12.14
C THR A 2 14.28 24.78 -10.94
N ALA A 3 13.47 25.75 -10.47
CA ALA A 3 12.50 25.49 -9.40
C ALA A 3 11.49 24.39 -9.80
N VAL A 4 11.07 24.35 -11.07
CA VAL A 4 10.17 23.31 -11.57
C VAL A 4 10.82 21.92 -11.50
N GLN A 5 12.07 21.79 -11.91
CA GLN A 5 12.81 20.53 -11.84
C GLN A 5 12.97 20.03 -10.40
N ARG A 6 13.24 20.94 -9.47
CA ARG A 6 13.33 20.60 -8.04
C ARG A 6 11.99 20.14 -7.48
N SER A 7 10.92 20.81 -7.86
CA SER A 7 9.56 20.44 -7.44
C SER A 7 9.15 19.05 -7.98
N VAL A 8 9.45 18.77 -9.26
CA VAL A 8 9.19 17.45 -9.85
C VAL A 8 10.03 16.36 -9.13
N GLY A 9 11.30 16.62 -8.87
CA GLY A 9 12.15 15.69 -8.14
C GLY A 9 11.63 15.39 -6.74
N ARG A 10 11.16 16.41 -6.02
CA ARG A 10 10.57 16.24 -4.69
C ARG A 10 9.24 15.46 -4.76
N SER A 11 8.42 15.73 -5.78
CA SER A 11 7.16 15.00 -5.97
C SER A 11 7.40 13.52 -6.22
N VAL A 12 8.31 13.19 -7.12
CA VAL A 12 8.67 11.79 -7.41
C VAL A 12 9.26 11.12 -6.17
N GLY A 13 10.18 11.80 -5.49
CA GLY A 13 10.79 11.30 -4.26
C GLY A 13 9.76 11.06 -3.16
N ALA A 14 8.79 11.95 -3.01
CA ALA A 14 7.71 11.81 -2.01
C ALA A 14 6.86 10.57 -2.27
N VAL A 15 6.43 10.36 -3.51
CA VAL A 15 5.61 9.21 -3.88
C VAL A 15 6.39 7.91 -3.72
N ILE A 16 7.63 7.85 -4.22
CA ILE A 16 8.46 6.65 -4.11
C ILE A 16 8.74 6.32 -2.65
N THR A 17 9.10 7.30 -1.83
CA THR A 17 9.39 7.09 -0.40
C THR A 17 8.15 6.55 0.31
N GLY A 18 6.99 7.11 0.04
CA GLY A 18 5.73 6.63 0.62
C GLY A 18 5.44 5.20 0.23
N MET A 19 5.59 4.85 -1.04
CA MET A 19 5.40 3.48 -1.52
C MET A 19 6.39 2.51 -0.89
N VAL A 20 7.67 2.88 -0.82
CA VAL A 20 8.71 2.04 -0.19
C VAL A 20 8.39 1.84 1.29
N ALA A 21 7.97 2.88 2.00
CA ALA A 21 7.60 2.77 3.42
C ALA A 21 6.46 1.75 3.62
N GLY A 22 5.39 1.84 2.83
CA GLY A 22 4.27 0.91 2.91
C GLY A 22 4.68 -0.53 2.58
N VAL A 23 5.43 -0.72 1.52
CA VAL A 23 5.91 -2.04 1.09
C VAL A 23 6.85 -2.63 2.14
N ALA A 24 7.80 -1.85 2.66
CA ALA A 24 8.75 -2.32 3.67
C ALA A 24 8.02 -2.78 4.94
N LEU A 25 7.05 -1.99 5.43
CA LEU A 25 6.25 -2.37 6.59
C LEU A 25 5.48 -3.67 6.35
N THR A 26 4.90 -3.82 5.18
CA THR A 26 4.17 -5.03 4.79
C THR A 26 5.09 -6.25 4.76
N LEU A 27 6.24 -6.14 4.11
CA LEU A 27 7.19 -7.26 3.99
C LEU A 27 7.74 -7.68 5.34
N VAL A 28 8.11 -6.72 6.20
CA VAL A 28 8.60 -7.03 7.55
C VAL A 28 7.51 -7.75 8.35
N THR A 29 6.28 -7.27 8.28
CA THR A 29 5.15 -7.90 8.99
C THR A 29 4.88 -9.31 8.46
N ASP A 30 4.88 -9.50 7.14
CA ASP A 30 4.70 -10.82 6.53
C ASP A 30 5.75 -11.81 7.06
N VAL A 31 7.02 -11.41 7.07
CA VAL A 31 8.12 -12.26 7.56
C VAL A 31 7.94 -12.59 9.04
N VAL A 32 7.61 -11.60 9.86
CA VAL A 32 7.41 -11.81 11.30
C VAL A 32 6.26 -12.80 11.55
N LEU A 33 5.15 -12.63 10.84
CA LEU A 33 3.98 -13.49 11.05
C LEU A 33 4.21 -14.92 10.55
N HIS A 34 4.97 -15.11 9.48
CA HIS A 34 5.36 -16.45 9.02
C HIS A 34 6.27 -17.12 10.05
N LYS A 35 7.26 -16.41 10.58
CA LYS A 35 8.17 -16.95 11.61
C LYS A 35 7.46 -17.22 12.92
N ALA A 36 6.45 -16.43 13.26
CA ALA A 36 5.65 -16.62 14.46
C ALA A 36 4.64 -17.78 14.34
N GLY A 37 4.47 -18.37 13.16
CA GLY A 37 3.54 -19.46 12.92
C GLY A 37 2.10 -19.04 12.72
N LEU A 38 1.82 -17.75 12.61
CA LEU A 38 0.46 -17.23 12.34
C LEU A 38 0.05 -17.43 10.88
N PHE A 39 1.03 -17.51 9.99
CA PHE A 39 0.82 -17.90 8.61
C PHE A 39 1.49 -19.27 8.36
N PRO A 40 0.93 -20.08 7.45
CA PRO A 40 1.58 -21.33 7.06
C PRO A 40 2.89 -21.06 6.33
N PRO A 41 3.77 -22.06 6.18
CA PRO A 41 4.99 -21.89 5.41
C PRO A 41 4.73 -21.32 4.00
N TRP A 42 5.71 -20.61 3.46
CA TRP A 42 5.61 -20.04 2.13
C TRP A 42 5.24 -21.12 1.09
N GLY A 43 4.38 -20.75 0.15
CA GLY A 43 3.91 -21.66 -0.90
C GLY A 43 2.75 -22.56 -0.51
N GLN A 44 2.28 -22.49 0.72
CA GLN A 44 1.13 -23.26 1.22
C GLN A 44 -0.14 -22.41 1.16
N PRO A 45 -1.33 -23.04 0.96
CA PRO A 45 -2.60 -22.29 1.01
C PRO A 45 -2.81 -21.65 2.38
N VAL A 46 -3.32 -20.42 2.36
CA VAL A 46 -3.61 -19.64 3.57
C VAL A 46 -5.12 -19.58 3.76
N SER A 47 -5.59 -19.82 4.98
CA SER A 47 -7.01 -19.75 5.32
C SER A 47 -7.50 -18.29 5.43
N ASP A 48 -8.82 -18.12 5.49
CA ASP A 48 -9.45 -16.80 5.50
C ASP A 48 -9.06 -15.94 6.72
N GLY A 49 -8.88 -16.54 7.89
CA GLY A 49 -8.51 -15.79 9.10
C GLY A 49 -7.21 -15.02 8.96
N PRO A 50 -6.09 -15.69 8.68
CA PRO A 50 -4.82 -14.99 8.41
C PRO A 50 -4.89 -14.02 7.25
N LEU A 51 -5.65 -14.32 6.18
CA LEU A 51 -5.80 -13.39 5.06
C LEU A 51 -6.61 -12.14 5.42
N ALA A 52 -7.60 -12.28 6.31
CA ALA A 52 -8.31 -11.12 6.84
C ALA A 52 -7.36 -10.24 7.66
N LEU A 53 -6.51 -10.84 8.47
CA LEU A 53 -5.46 -10.11 9.21
C LEU A 53 -4.51 -9.41 8.22
N ALA A 54 -4.07 -10.11 7.18
CA ALA A 54 -3.19 -9.53 6.16
C ALA A 54 -3.84 -8.32 5.48
N THR A 55 -5.12 -8.42 5.13
CA THR A 55 -5.86 -7.30 4.56
C THR A 55 -5.88 -6.11 5.51
N ALA A 56 -6.10 -6.35 6.80
CA ALA A 56 -6.15 -5.30 7.80
C ALA A 56 -4.82 -4.55 7.94
N TYR A 57 -3.70 -5.27 8.11
CA TYR A 57 -2.43 -4.57 8.26
C TYR A 57 -1.93 -3.96 6.95
N ARG A 58 -2.25 -4.56 5.80
CA ARG A 58 -1.93 -3.95 4.50
C ARG A 58 -2.69 -2.65 4.31
N ALA A 59 -3.96 -2.61 4.70
CA ALA A 59 -4.74 -1.37 4.68
C ALA A 59 -4.10 -0.29 5.55
N ALA A 60 -3.70 -0.65 6.78
CA ALA A 60 -3.04 0.30 7.68
C ALA A 60 -1.73 0.82 7.09
N PHE A 61 -0.93 -0.05 6.49
CA PHE A 61 0.36 0.35 5.89
C PHE A 61 0.19 1.14 4.60
N GLU A 62 -0.89 0.91 3.85
CA GLU A 62 -1.24 1.77 2.71
C GLU A 62 -1.60 3.19 3.16
N VAL A 63 -2.33 3.32 4.26
CA VAL A 63 -2.61 4.62 4.86
C VAL A 63 -1.29 5.31 5.26
N VAL A 64 -0.39 4.58 5.93
CA VAL A 64 0.92 5.12 6.33
C VAL A 64 1.74 5.54 5.11
N GLY A 65 1.83 4.69 4.09
CA GLY A 65 2.59 5.00 2.86
C GLY A 65 2.05 6.22 2.14
N SER A 66 0.74 6.31 2.00
CA SER A 66 0.09 7.46 1.37
C SER A 66 0.25 8.74 2.20
N TYR A 67 0.19 8.62 3.53
CA TYR A 67 0.48 9.73 4.43
C TYR A 67 1.92 10.22 4.24
N VAL A 68 2.89 9.32 4.18
CA VAL A 68 4.30 9.68 3.96
C VAL A 68 4.46 10.42 2.62
N ALA A 69 3.83 9.92 1.56
CA ALA A 69 3.85 10.58 0.26
C ALA A 69 3.30 12.01 0.36
N ALA A 70 2.16 12.18 1.05
CA ALA A 70 1.54 13.47 1.25
C ALA A 70 2.41 14.41 2.09
N ARG A 71 3.04 13.87 3.13
CA ARG A 71 3.87 14.66 4.06
C ARG A 71 5.13 15.18 3.38
N LEU A 72 5.75 14.38 2.54
CA LEU A 72 7.00 14.76 1.85
C LEU A 72 6.75 15.56 0.58
N ALA A 73 5.51 15.64 0.12
CA ALA A 73 5.14 16.36 -1.09
C ALA A 73 5.49 17.85 -0.96
N PRO A 74 5.99 18.48 -2.04
CA PRO A 74 6.26 19.92 -2.04
C PRO A 74 4.98 20.75 -1.96
N ASP A 75 3.88 20.25 -2.51
CA ASP A 75 2.57 20.87 -2.51
C ASP A 75 1.49 19.80 -2.71
N ARG A 76 0.23 20.19 -2.69
CA ARG A 76 -0.94 19.32 -2.99
C ARG A 76 -0.79 17.91 -2.37
N PRO A 77 -0.79 17.80 -1.04
CA PRO A 77 -0.55 16.53 -0.37
C PRO A 77 -1.52 15.42 -0.79
N MET A 78 -2.80 15.72 -0.94
CA MET A 78 -3.80 14.73 -1.35
C MET A 78 -3.51 14.18 -2.74
N TRP A 79 -3.08 15.02 -3.67
CA TRP A 79 -2.74 14.56 -5.02
C TRP A 79 -1.62 13.53 -4.98
N HIS A 80 -0.58 13.79 -4.18
CA HIS A 80 0.56 12.88 -4.04
C HIS A 80 0.15 11.57 -3.37
N ALA A 81 -0.68 11.64 -2.33
CA ALA A 81 -1.25 10.46 -1.69
C ALA A 81 -2.04 9.62 -2.69
N MET A 82 -2.90 10.27 -3.50
CA MET A 82 -3.72 9.56 -4.48
C MET A 82 -2.90 8.99 -5.64
N VAL A 83 -1.80 9.63 -6.03
CA VAL A 83 -0.88 9.05 -7.03
C VAL A 83 -0.26 7.77 -6.49
N ALA A 84 0.23 7.79 -5.24
CA ALA A 84 0.76 6.59 -4.60
C ALA A 84 -0.31 5.49 -4.52
N GLY A 85 -1.53 5.84 -4.13
CA GLY A 85 -2.66 4.92 -4.06
C GLY A 85 -3.04 4.36 -5.42
N PHE A 86 -3.02 5.18 -6.46
CA PHE A 86 -3.32 4.73 -7.82
C PHE A 86 -2.29 3.73 -8.32
N VAL A 87 -1.01 3.97 -8.07
CA VAL A 87 0.05 3.01 -8.42
C VAL A 87 -0.18 1.69 -7.67
N GLY A 88 -0.47 1.75 -6.37
CA GLY A 88 -0.82 0.56 -5.59
C GLY A 88 -2.04 -0.17 -6.13
N PHE A 89 -3.06 0.57 -6.56
CA PHE A 89 -4.27 0.03 -7.18
C PHE A 89 -3.93 -0.74 -8.47
N VAL A 90 -3.14 -0.14 -9.35
CA VAL A 90 -2.73 -0.78 -10.61
C VAL A 90 -1.88 -2.03 -10.33
N VAL A 91 -0.93 -1.96 -9.39
CA VAL A 91 -0.10 -3.10 -8.98
C VAL A 91 -0.97 -4.22 -8.41
N SER A 92 -1.98 -3.88 -7.61
CA SER A 92 -2.91 -4.87 -7.04
C SER A 92 -3.73 -5.57 -8.13
N ILE A 93 -4.18 -4.83 -9.14
CA ILE A 93 -4.88 -5.41 -10.29
C ILE A 93 -3.94 -6.37 -11.05
N ALA A 94 -2.72 -5.93 -11.32
CA ALA A 94 -1.73 -6.75 -12.01
C ALA A 94 -1.45 -8.04 -11.23
N GLY A 95 -1.29 -7.95 -9.92
CA GLY A 95 -1.11 -9.11 -9.05
C GLY A 95 -2.30 -10.05 -9.06
N ALA A 96 -3.52 -9.51 -9.01
CA ALA A 96 -4.74 -10.32 -9.08
C ALA A 96 -4.84 -11.08 -10.40
N VAL A 97 -4.61 -10.41 -11.51
CA VAL A 97 -4.64 -11.04 -12.84
C VAL A 97 -3.56 -12.13 -12.95
N ALA A 98 -2.35 -11.83 -12.50
CA ALA A 98 -1.23 -12.76 -12.59
C ALA A 98 -1.44 -14.03 -11.75
N THR A 99 -2.17 -13.96 -10.64
CA THR A 99 -2.33 -15.09 -9.71
C THR A 99 -3.70 -15.75 -9.77
N TRP A 100 -4.65 -15.21 -10.55
CA TRP A 100 -6.06 -15.62 -10.51
C TRP A 100 -6.28 -17.12 -10.72
N ASN A 101 -5.57 -17.71 -11.67
CA ASN A 101 -5.70 -19.12 -12.03
C ASN A 101 -4.47 -19.96 -11.66
N ARG A 102 -3.65 -19.48 -10.73
CA ARG A 102 -2.39 -20.14 -10.40
C ARG A 102 -2.48 -21.26 -9.39
N GLY A 103 -3.58 -21.32 -8.62
CA GLY A 103 -3.80 -22.39 -7.68
C GLY A 103 -4.08 -21.89 -6.26
N PRO A 104 -4.44 -22.83 -5.35
CA PRO A 104 -4.90 -22.46 -4.01
C PRO A 104 -3.83 -21.83 -3.12
N GLU A 105 -2.55 -22.02 -3.42
CA GLU A 105 -1.43 -21.39 -2.69
C GLU A 105 -1.43 -19.87 -2.81
N PHE A 106 -2.10 -19.31 -3.81
CA PHE A 106 -2.26 -17.86 -3.97
C PHE A 106 -3.50 -17.31 -3.27
N GLY A 107 -4.21 -18.18 -2.56
CA GLY A 107 -5.36 -17.80 -1.76
C GLY A 107 -6.68 -17.72 -2.54
N PRO A 108 -7.79 -17.48 -1.83
CA PRO A 108 -9.10 -17.31 -2.45
C PRO A 108 -9.18 -15.99 -3.21
N HIS A 109 -10.08 -15.90 -4.16
CA HIS A 109 -10.23 -14.73 -5.03
C HIS A 109 -10.65 -13.46 -4.29
N TRP A 110 -11.31 -13.59 -3.13
CA TRP A 110 -11.72 -12.40 -2.36
C TRP A 110 -10.53 -11.57 -1.88
N TYR A 111 -9.38 -12.21 -1.61
CA TYR A 111 -8.23 -11.52 -1.05
C TYR A 111 -7.62 -10.51 -2.03
N PRO A 112 -7.24 -10.88 -3.27
CA PRO A 112 -6.73 -9.89 -4.22
C PRO A 112 -7.78 -8.82 -4.56
N VAL A 113 -9.07 -9.17 -4.62
CA VAL A 113 -10.13 -8.19 -4.84
C VAL A 113 -10.21 -7.19 -3.69
N ALA A 114 -10.08 -7.67 -2.44
CA ALA A 114 -10.06 -6.79 -1.26
C ALA A 114 -8.90 -5.80 -1.33
N LEU A 115 -7.71 -6.25 -1.73
CA LEU A 115 -6.54 -5.38 -1.87
C LEU A 115 -6.76 -4.30 -2.93
N ILE A 116 -7.42 -4.62 -4.02
CA ILE A 116 -7.79 -3.65 -5.05
C ILE A 116 -8.75 -2.61 -4.49
N VAL A 117 -9.79 -3.07 -3.80
CA VAL A 117 -10.86 -2.20 -3.28
C VAL A 117 -10.33 -1.22 -2.22
N ILE A 118 -9.43 -1.64 -1.35
CA ILE A 118 -8.92 -0.78 -0.27
C ILE A 118 -7.87 0.24 -0.74
N ALA A 119 -7.24 0.04 -1.89
CA ALA A 119 -6.10 0.84 -2.32
C ALA A 119 -6.42 2.35 -2.36
N LEU A 120 -7.46 2.75 -3.04
CA LEU A 120 -7.81 4.17 -3.19
C LEU A 120 -8.41 4.78 -1.91
N PRO A 121 -9.35 4.12 -1.20
CA PRO A 121 -9.84 4.65 0.08
C PRO A 121 -8.73 4.84 1.12
N CYS A 122 -7.80 3.89 1.23
CA CYS A 122 -6.67 4.02 2.17
C CYS A 122 -5.74 5.17 1.79
N ALA A 123 -5.49 5.37 0.49
CA ALA A 123 -4.70 6.50 0.01
C ALA A 123 -5.38 7.83 0.38
N TRP A 124 -6.68 7.91 0.19
CA TRP A 124 -7.45 9.11 0.56
C TRP A 124 -7.35 9.40 2.06
N VAL A 125 -7.47 8.37 2.89
CA VAL A 125 -7.35 8.52 4.36
C VAL A 125 -5.97 9.06 4.72
N GLY A 126 -4.91 8.51 4.14
CA GLY A 126 -3.53 8.98 4.39
C GLY A 126 -3.34 10.44 3.99
N GLY A 127 -3.83 10.82 2.82
CA GLY A 127 -3.79 12.20 2.35
C GLY A 127 -4.61 13.13 3.23
N ARG A 128 -5.78 12.68 3.67
CA ARG A 128 -6.66 13.46 4.53
C ARG A 128 -6.03 13.73 5.90
N PHE A 129 -5.34 12.76 6.48
CA PHE A 129 -4.61 12.99 7.73
C PHE A 129 -3.60 14.12 7.57
N ARG A 130 -2.85 14.13 6.49
CA ARG A 130 -1.88 15.21 6.24
C ARG A 130 -2.57 16.56 6.07
N GLU A 131 -3.67 16.61 5.33
CA GLU A 131 -4.44 17.85 5.17
C GLU A 131 -4.94 18.38 6.50
N MET A 132 -5.42 17.50 7.36
CA MET A 132 -5.89 17.88 8.71
C MET A 132 -4.76 18.45 9.55
N GLN A 133 -3.56 17.90 9.48
CA GLN A 133 -2.39 18.44 10.15
C GLN A 133 -2.04 19.86 9.68
N LEU A 134 -2.18 20.11 8.39
CA LEU A 134 -1.88 21.42 7.81
C LEU A 134 -2.92 22.49 8.17
N ARG A 135 -4.14 22.08 8.52
CA ARG A 135 -5.22 22.99 8.95
C ARG A 135 -5.17 23.30 10.45
N GLY A 136 -4.68 22.37 11.21
CA GLY A 136 -4.55 22.46 12.65
C GLY A 136 -3.25 23.11 13.05
#